data_c691d12b28ee7cce5b5626728e0831e1
#
_entry.id   c691d12b28ee7cce5b5626728e0831e1
#
_cell.length_a   1.000
_cell.length_b   1.000
_cell.length_c   1.000
_cell.angle_alpha   90.00
_cell.angle_beta   90.00
_cell.angle_gamma   90.00
#
_symmetry.space_group_name_H-M   'P 1'
#
loop_
_entity.id
_entity.type
_entity.pdbx_description
1 polymer ?
#
loop_
_entity_poly.entity_id
_entity_poly.type
_entity_poly.pdbx_seq_one_letter_code
_entity_poly.pdbx_strand_id
1 'polypeptide(L)'
;MAPYGDLIRNKTGLMLSPFFPAAKMAWLLSNTEGAKERDPEDLCLGTIDSWLIYRMTRGKAFKTDYSNASRTQLFNIHTLSWDEELYELFGVSAKSLAQVCDSNSLFGMTDLDGYFDHEIPIHSAAGDSHAALFGQGCHSAGMIKTTYGTGSSIMMNTGMECVSSRHGLVTSLAWGLDGQVNYVLEGNINYTGAVMTWLKDELHLISSPAESEAFAKAANPVDKTVLIPAFSGLSAPYWSDTAKAVIYGMTRTTGKNEIVRAALESIALQIQAVLEAMEKDSSICIKELRVDGGPTRNSYLMQLQSDLSKLDVAVAGIEELSAMGAAYMAGIGAGILNQSELFSEEGRTLYSPQMTEEERKEKIGNWNESIRLVCGATVQ
;
A
#
# COMPACT_ATOMS: atom_id res chain seq x y z
N MET A 1 18.44 17.25 -6.58
CA MET A 1 17.34 16.78 -5.74
C MET A 1 17.81 16.04 -4.48
N ALA A 2 18.87 15.22 -4.52
CA ALA A 2 19.34 14.49 -3.31
C ALA A 2 19.50 15.33 -2.02
N PRO A 3 19.99 16.58 -2.04
CA PRO A 3 20.09 17.40 -0.83
C PRO A 3 18.75 17.76 -0.17
N TYR A 4 17.63 17.60 -0.89
CA TYR A 4 16.28 17.94 -0.41
C TYR A 4 15.48 16.73 0.08
N GLY A 5 16.11 15.55 0.19
CA GLY A 5 15.42 14.33 0.60
C GLY A 5 14.72 14.47 1.95
N ASP A 6 15.41 15.00 2.96
CA ASP A 6 14.86 15.19 4.29
C ASP A 6 13.73 16.25 4.32
N LEU A 7 13.90 17.36 3.56
CA LEU A 7 12.86 18.37 3.43
C LEU A 7 11.56 17.78 2.89
N ILE A 8 11.67 17.04 1.76
CA ILE A 8 10.51 16.39 1.12
C ILE A 8 9.89 15.40 2.08
N ARG A 9 10.69 14.54 2.71
CA ARG A 9 10.20 13.55 3.66
C ARG A 9 9.48 14.18 4.84
N ASN A 10 10.06 15.21 5.43
CA ASN A 10 9.48 15.87 6.60
C ASN A 10 8.13 16.55 6.29
N LYS A 11 7.97 17.14 5.10
CA LYS A 11 6.74 17.82 4.70
C LYS A 11 5.66 16.87 4.15
N THR A 12 6.09 15.82 3.45
CA THR A 12 5.17 14.96 2.70
C THR A 12 4.98 13.56 3.28
N GLY A 13 5.84 13.14 4.22
CA GLY A 13 5.92 11.77 4.71
C GLY A 13 6.51 10.76 3.71
N LEU A 14 6.86 11.18 2.50
CA LEU A 14 7.33 10.34 1.41
C LEU A 14 8.84 10.41 1.22
N MET A 15 9.45 9.27 0.90
CA MET A 15 10.86 9.25 0.46
C MET A 15 11.01 9.95 -0.89
N LEU A 16 12.11 10.67 -1.11
CA LEU A 16 12.42 11.23 -2.43
C LEU A 16 12.61 10.09 -3.45
N SER A 17 11.72 10.01 -4.40
CA SER A 17 11.73 8.96 -5.43
C SER A 17 11.03 9.43 -6.70
N PRO A 18 11.52 9.06 -7.90
CA PRO A 18 10.82 9.30 -9.16
C PRO A 18 9.53 8.47 -9.31
N PHE A 19 9.28 7.58 -8.37
CA PHE A 19 8.01 6.84 -8.29
C PHE A 19 6.81 7.78 -8.15
N PHE A 20 6.97 8.87 -7.39
CA PHE A 20 5.90 9.83 -7.11
C PHE A 20 5.70 10.87 -8.24
N PRO A 21 4.51 11.52 -8.32
CA PRO A 21 4.13 12.37 -9.44
C PRO A 21 4.99 13.62 -9.67
N ALA A 22 5.53 14.28 -8.62
CA ALA A 22 6.25 15.55 -8.76
C ALA A 22 7.36 15.52 -9.82
N ALA A 23 8.22 14.48 -9.79
CA ALA A 23 9.30 14.33 -10.77
C ALA A 23 8.76 14.12 -12.20
N LYS A 24 7.63 13.43 -12.35
CA LYS A 24 6.96 13.19 -13.64
C LYS A 24 6.33 14.47 -14.17
N MET A 25 5.69 15.27 -13.32
CA MET A 25 5.15 16.58 -13.68
C MET A 25 6.26 17.52 -14.15
N ALA A 26 7.37 17.61 -13.40
CA ALA A 26 8.56 18.39 -13.78
C ALA A 26 9.14 17.93 -15.13
N TRP A 27 9.18 16.61 -15.37
CA TRP A 27 9.64 16.05 -16.63
C TRP A 27 8.71 16.41 -17.79
N LEU A 28 7.40 16.27 -17.62
CA LEU A 28 6.40 16.62 -18.62
C LEU A 28 6.48 18.11 -19.00
N LEU A 29 6.55 19.00 -18.01
CA LEU A 29 6.71 20.44 -18.25
C LEU A 29 7.99 20.75 -19.03
N SER A 30 9.06 19.98 -18.81
CA SER A 30 10.35 20.22 -19.44
C SER A 30 10.48 19.61 -20.83
N ASN A 31 9.71 18.57 -21.16
CA ASN A 31 9.87 17.77 -22.37
C ASN A 31 8.65 17.81 -23.32
N THR A 32 7.55 18.45 -22.92
CA THR A 32 6.40 18.65 -23.80
C THR A 32 6.55 20.00 -24.52
N GLU A 33 6.51 19.96 -25.85
CA GLU A 33 6.61 21.16 -26.68
C GLU A 33 5.54 22.20 -26.32
N GLY A 34 5.96 23.43 -26.10
CA GLY A 34 5.08 24.55 -25.76
C GLY A 34 4.52 24.52 -24.33
N ALA A 35 4.87 23.54 -23.49
CA ALA A 35 4.33 23.47 -22.13
C ALA A 35 4.84 24.58 -21.20
N LYS A 36 6.13 24.97 -21.35
CA LYS A 36 6.74 26.03 -20.55
C LYS A 36 6.28 27.44 -20.91
N GLU A 37 5.84 27.62 -22.15
CA GLU A 37 5.36 28.89 -22.68
C GLU A 37 3.88 29.16 -22.40
N ARG A 38 3.15 28.16 -21.94
CA ARG A 38 1.74 28.30 -21.55
C ARG A 38 1.60 29.01 -20.21
N ASP A 39 0.51 29.76 -20.08
CA ASP A 39 0.12 30.25 -18.74
C ASP A 39 -0.13 29.02 -17.84
N PRO A 40 0.41 28.97 -16.62
CA PRO A 40 0.12 27.89 -15.68
C PRO A 40 -1.36 27.66 -15.41
N GLU A 41 -2.23 28.66 -15.55
CA GLU A 41 -3.69 28.53 -15.42
C GLU A 41 -4.33 27.73 -16.54
N ASP A 42 -3.67 27.62 -17.70
CA ASP A 42 -4.11 26.80 -18.84
C ASP A 42 -3.66 25.32 -18.73
N LEU A 43 -2.88 24.98 -17.70
CA LEU A 43 -2.34 23.65 -17.46
C LEU A 43 -3.03 22.97 -16.29
N CYS A 44 -3.39 21.71 -16.45
CA CYS A 44 -3.91 20.85 -15.40
C CYS A 44 -2.89 19.74 -15.10
N LEU A 45 -2.14 19.89 -14.00
CA LEU A 45 -1.18 18.91 -13.51
C LEU A 45 -1.78 18.15 -12.33
N GLY A 46 -2.05 16.87 -12.49
CA GLY A 46 -2.72 16.07 -11.47
C GLY A 46 -2.43 14.59 -11.58
N THR A 47 -3.07 13.86 -10.72
CA THR A 47 -3.13 12.40 -10.70
C THR A 47 -4.31 11.89 -11.52
N ILE A 48 -4.44 10.58 -11.68
CA ILE A 48 -5.45 9.98 -12.58
C ILE A 48 -6.89 10.31 -12.13
N ASP A 49 -7.13 10.45 -10.83
CA ASP A 49 -8.42 10.83 -10.25
C ASP A 49 -8.86 12.23 -10.71
N SER A 50 -7.97 13.22 -10.64
CA SER A 50 -8.26 14.58 -11.09
C SER A 50 -8.52 14.64 -12.59
N TRP A 51 -7.81 13.83 -13.40
CA TRP A 51 -8.08 13.71 -14.83
C TRP A 51 -9.45 13.07 -15.09
N LEU A 52 -9.81 12.02 -14.36
CA LEU A 52 -11.13 11.38 -14.47
C LEU A 52 -12.26 12.35 -14.12
N ILE A 53 -12.13 13.07 -12.99
CA ILE A 53 -13.11 14.09 -12.58
C ILE A 53 -13.23 15.18 -13.65
N TYR A 54 -12.10 15.68 -14.16
CA TYR A 54 -12.10 16.69 -15.23
C TYR A 54 -12.82 16.18 -16.47
N ARG A 55 -12.55 14.95 -16.90
CA ARG A 55 -13.21 14.35 -18.09
C ARG A 55 -14.69 14.10 -17.86
N MET A 56 -15.06 13.49 -16.72
CA MET A 56 -16.45 13.18 -16.39
C MET A 56 -17.32 14.43 -16.23
N THR A 57 -16.74 15.53 -15.76
CA THR A 57 -17.41 16.82 -15.61
C THR A 57 -17.30 17.72 -16.87
N ARG A 58 -16.75 17.22 -17.97
CA ARG A 58 -16.52 17.97 -19.22
C ARG A 58 -15.71 19.26 -19.00
N GLY A 59 -14.69 19.19 -18.15
CA GLY A 59 -13.80 20.30 -17.85
C GLY A 59 -14.33 21.31 -16.83
N LYS A 60 -15.50 21.07 -16.22
CA LYS A 60 -16.10 21.99 -15.24
C LYS A 60 -15.42 21.92 -13.85
N ALA A 61 -14.76 20.80 -13.52
CA ALA A 61 -14.10 20.61 -12.23
C ALA A 61 -12.71 19.99 -12.42
N PHE A 62 -11.71 20.58 -11.75
CA PHE A 62 -10.36 20.03 -11.63
C PHE A 62 -10.04 19.88 -10.14
N LYS A 63 -10.34 18.71 -9.60
CA LYS A 63 -10.29 18.42 -8.16
C LYS A 63 -9.55 17.10 -7.91
N THR A 64 -9.02 16.96 -6.70
CA THR A 64 -8.42 15.74 -6.14
C THR A 64 -8.80 15.62 -4.67
N ASP A 65 -8.56 14.45 -4.07
CA ASP A 65 -8.75 14.27 -2.64
C ASP A 65 -7.43 14.25 -1.86
N TYR A 66 -7.51 14.23 -0.54
CA TYR A 66 -6.34 14.18 0.35
C TYR A 66 -5.48 12.94 0.13
N SER A 67 -6.09 11.77 -0.10
CA SER A 67 -5.33 10.53 -0.27
C SER A 67 -4.46 10.56 -1.54
N ASN A 68 -4.97 11.09 -2.64
CA ASN A 68 -4.22 11.28 -3.89
C ASN A 68 -3.22 12.43 -3.80
N ALA A 69 -3.63 13.59 -3.27
CA ALA A 69 -2.76 14.76 -3.13
C ALA A 69 -1.50 14.44 -2.30
N SER A 70 -1.66 13.73 -1.18
CA SER A 70 -0.54 13.35 -0.31
C SER A 70 0.49 12.43 -0.98
N ARG A 71 0.17 11.79 -2.11
CA ARG A 71 1.10 10.93 -2.85
C ARG A 71 1.94 11.67 -3.88
N THR A 72 1.77 12.98 -4.03
CA THR A 72 2.41 13.74 -5.12
C THR A 72 3.84 14.18 -4.87
N GLN A 73 4.30 14.27 -3.62
CA GLN A 73 5.50 14.99 -3.14
C GLN A 73 5.41 16.53 -3.31
N LEU A 74 4.23 17.07 -3.52
CA LEU A 74 3.96 18.51 -3.60
C LEU A 74 3.04 19.00 -2.48
N PHE A 75 2.43 18.06 -1.75
CA PHE A 75 1.42 18.32 -0.73
C PHE A 75 2.00 18.16 0.68
N ASN A 76 1.83 19.17 1.51
CA ASN A 76 2.27 19.14 2.91
C ASN A 76 1.19 18.50 3.77
N ILE A 77 1.51 17.33 4.33
CA ILE A 77 0.56 16.55 5.14
C ILE A 77 0.28 17.15 6.52
N HIS A 78 1.06 18.14 6.96
CA HIS A 78 0.86 18.83 8.24
C HIS A 78 -0.04 20.05 8.09
N THR A 79 0.12 20.83 7.00
CA THR A 79 -0.69 22.03 6.72
C THR A 79 -1.92 21.71 5.88
N LEU A 80 -2.02 20.47 5.35
CA LEU A 80 -3.10 20.01 4.48
C LEU A 80 -3.31 20.91 3.25
N SER A 81 -2.20 21.31 2.62
CA SER A 81 -2.18 22.22 1.46
C SER A 81 -1.01 21.91 0.53
N TRP A 82 -1.11 22.38 -0.72
CA TRP A 82 0.04 22.41 -1.63
C TRP A 82 1.14 23.27 -1.01
N ASP A 83 2.37 22.73 -0.95
CA ASP A 83 3.50 23.39 -0.28
C ASP A 83 4.33 24.20 -1.29
N GLU A 84 4.45 25.51 -1.02
CA GLU A 84 5.12 26.46 -1.92
C GLU A 84 6.57 26.07 -2.19
N GLU A 85 7.33 25.74 -1.17
CA GLU A 85 8.73 25.35 -1.32
C GLU A 85 8.87 24.05 -2.15
N LEU A 86 7.92 23.11 -2.01
CA LEU A 86 7.95 21.86 -2.76
C LEU A 86 7.57 22.07 -4.23
N TYR A 87 6.47 22.76 -4.52
CA TYR A 87 6.09 22.91 -5.93
C TYR A 87 7.06 23.82 -6.69
N GLU A 88 7.66 24.84 -6.06
CA GLU A 88 8.74 25.64 -6.66
C GLU A 88 10.00 24.80 -6.91
N LEU A 89 10.41 23.94 -5.95
CA LEU A 89 11.55 23.04 -6.07
C LEU A 89 11.44 22.13 -7.31
N PHE A 90 10.22 21.67 -7.62
CA PHE A 90 9.97 20.84 -8.81
C PHE A 90 9.63 21.67 -10.08
N GLY A 91 9.59 23.00 -10.00
CA GLY A 91 9.24 23.87 -11.12
C GLY A 91 7.78 23.75 -11.55
N VAL A 92 6.89 23.45 -10.62
CA VAL A 92 5.45 23.34 -10.82
C VAL A 92 4.78 24.62 -10.29
N SER A 93 3.74 25.11 -10.94
CA SER A 93 2.94 26.24 -10.43
C SER A 93 1.74 25.74 -9.63
N ALA A 94 1.45 26.38 -8.51
CA ALA A 94 0.24 26.10 -7.73
C ALA A 94 -1.05 26.28 -8.56
N LYS A 95 -1.05 27.19 -9.53
CA LYS A 95 -2.19 27.45 -10.44
C LYS A 95 -2.53 26.27 -11.36
N SER A 96 -1.56 25.39 -11.58
CA SER A 96 -1.73 24.18 -12.39
C SER A 96 -2.18 22.97 -11.56
N LEU A 97 -2.26 23.09 -10.23
CA LEU A 97 -2.59 21.96 -9.35
C LEU A 97 -4.09 21.90 -9.06
N ALA A 98 -4.60 20.68 -8.87
CA ALA A 98 -6.01 20.44 -8.59
C ALA A 98 -6.44 21.02 -7.24
N GLN A 99 -7.70 21.45 -7.12
CA GLN A 99 -8.30 21.77 -5.83
C GLN A 99 -8.41 20.51 -4.96
N VAL A 100 -7.84 20.53 -3.76
CA VAL A 100 -7.90 19.41 -2.82
C VAL A 100 -9.19 19.51 -2.01
N CYS A 101 -9.90 18.38 -1.87
CA CYS A 101 -11.17 18.26 -1.17
C CYS A 101 -11.15 17.04 -0.23
N ASP A 102 -12.10 16.98 0.70
CA ASP A 102 -12.39 15.75 1.44
C ASP A 102 -12.78 14.63 0.47
N SER A 103 -12.44 13.38 0.83
CA SER A 103 -12.67 12.21 -0.02
C SER A 103 -14.17 11.93 -0.28
N ASN A 104 -15.06 12.45 0.58
CA ASN A 104 -16.53 12.36 0.43
C ASN A 104 -17.19 13.66 -0.05
N SER A 105 -16.43 14.59 -0.64
CA SER A 105 -16.94 15.85 -1.16
C SER A 105 -17.71 15.70 -2.47
N LEU A 106 -18.46 16.74 -2.84
CA LEU A 106 -19.00 16.87 -4.20
C LEU A 106 -17.88 17.31 -5.16
N PHE A 107 -17.39 16.38 -5.96
CA PHE A 107 -16.35 16.65 -6.97
C PHE A 107 -16.91 17.29 -8.24
N GLY A 108 -18.17 17.06 -8.57
CA GLY A 108 -18.85 17.65 -9.71
C GLY A 108 -20.10 16.86 -10.10
N MET A 109 -20.69 17.23 -11.24
CA MET A 109 -21.84 16.55 -11.82
C MET A 109 -21.45 15.91 -13.15
N THR A 110 -22.02 14.77 -13.46
CA THR A 110 -21.77 14.04 -14.71
C THR A 110 -23.00 13.31 -15.21
N ASP A 111 -23.17 13.29 -16.52
CA ASP A 111 -24.11 12.40 -17.21
C ASP A 111 -23.39 11.21 -17.90
N LEU A 112 -22.09 11.03 -17.62
CA LEU A 112 -21.20 10.06 -18.29
C LEU A 112 -21.28 10.14 -19.81
N ASP A 113 -21.07 11.36 -20.35
CA ASP A 113 -21.14 11.68 -21.79
C ASP A 113 -22.49 11.31 -22.44
N GLY A 114 -23.58 11.46 -21.69
CA GLY A 114 -24.95 11.21 -22.16
C GLY A 114 -25.42 9.77 -21.97
N TYR A 115 -24.68 8.96 -21.19
CA TYR A 115 -25.15 7.63 -20.82
C TYR A 115 -26.36 7.70 -19.90
N PHE A 116 -26.40 8.67 -19.00
CA PHE A 116 -27.56 8.98 -18.19
C PHE A 116 -28.38 10.08 -18.83
N ASP A 117 -29.70 10.05 -18.66
CA ASP A 117 -30.66 11.09 -19.12
C ASP A 117 -30.66 12.35 -18.24
N HIS A 118 -29.91 12.34 -17.13
CA HIS A 118 -29.72 13.46 -16.20
C HIS A 118 -28.32 13.42 -15.58
N GLU A 119 -27.85 14.57 -15.09
CA GLU A 119 -26.58 14.63 -14.37
C GLU A 119 -26.73 14.00 -12.97
N ILE A 120 -25.74 13.18 -12.60
CA ILE A 120 -25.59 12.61 -11.26
C ILE A 120 -24.36 13.21 -10.56
N PRO A 121 -24.34 13.33 -9.23
CA PRO A 121 -23.21 13.87 -8.50
C PRO A 121 -22.08 12.83 -8.36
N ILE A 122 -20.83 13.31 -8.43
CA ILE A 122 -19.64 12.55 -8.09
C ILE A 122 -19.29 12.89 -6.64
N HIS A 123 -19.61 12.01 -5.69
CA HIS A 123 -19.46 12.25 -4.26
C HIS A 123 -18.24 11.58 -3.63
N SER A 124 -17.35 10.97 -4.39
CA SER A 124 -16.11 10.41 -3.84
C SER A 124 -14.99 10.40 -4.85
N ALA A 125 -13.78 10.65 -4.34
CA ALA A 125 -12.53 10.30 -4.95
C ALA A 125 -11.56 9.84 -3.85
N ALA A 126 -10.83 8.75 -4.08
CA ALA A 126 -9.81 8.25 -3.17
C ALA A 126 -8.79 7.40 -3.95
N GLY A 127 -7.55 7.34 -3.46
CA GLY A 127 -6.57 6.38 -3.95
C GLY A 127 -7.05 4.94 -3.72
N ASP A 128 -6.79 4.04 -4.66
CA ASP A 128 -7.30 2.65 -4.63
C ASP A 128 -6.98 1.91 -3.33
N SER A 129 -5.74 1.98 -2.86
CA SER A 129 -5.31 1.35 -1.62
C SER A 129 -5.93 2.00 -0.37
N HIS A 130 -6.18 3.32 -0.42
CA HIS A 130 -6.84 4.07 0.64
C HIS A 130 -8.35 3.76 0.68
N ALA A 131 -8.98 3.69 -0.49
CA ALA A 131 -10.36 3.23 -0.62
C ALA A 131 -10.53 1.78 -0.12
N ALA A 132 -9.57 0.87 -0.43
CA ALA A 132 -9.58 -0.48 0.11
C ALA A 132 -9.42 -0.52 1.63
N LEU A 133 -8.58 0.35 2.22
CA LEU A 133 -8.45 0.49 3.67
C LEU A 133 -9.79 0.89 4.31
N PHE A 134 -10.49 1.85 3.67
CA PHE A 134 -11.82 2.26 4.10
C PHE A 134 -12.86 1.13 3.91
N GLY A 135 -12.88 0.50 2.73
CA GLY A 135 -13.79 -0.60 2.40
C GLY A 135 -13.60 -1.85 3.27
N GLN A 136 -12.38 -2.07 3.77
CA GLN A 136 -12.09 -3.09 4.78
C GLN A 136 -12.67 -2.76 6.17
N GLY A 137 -13.12 -1.53 6.39
CA GLY A 137 -13.59 -1.05 7.71
C GLY A 137 -12.44 -0.72 8.66
N CYS A 138 -11.25 -0.43 8.17
CA CYS A 138 -10.08 -0.06 8.99
C CYS A 138 -10.17 1.40 9.47
N HIS A 139 -11.20 1.75 10.23
CA HIS A 139 -11.56 3.12 10.59
C HIS A 139 -10.94 3.61 11.89
N SER A 140 -10.34 2.73 12.68
CA SER A 140 -9.75 3.05 13.97
C SER A 140 -8.24 2.92 13.92
N ALA A 141 -7.54 3.75 14.72
CA ALA A 141 -6.09 3.62 14.89
C ALA A 141 -5.70 2.20 15.33
N GLY A 142 -4.66 1.66 14.69
CA GLY A 142 -4.16 0.30 14.91
C GLY A 142 -4.84 -0.78 14.05
N MET A 143 -5.84 -0.43 13.24
CA MET A 143 -6.40 -1.36 12.25
C MET A 143 -5.54 -1.34 10.98
N ILE A 144 -5.24 -2.53 10.47
CA ILE A 144 -4.35 -2.72 9.32
C ILE A 144 -5.08 -3.44 8.20
N LYS A 145 -4.83 -2.96 6.99
CA LYS A 145 -5.19 -3.63 5.74
C LYS A 145 -3.94 -4.12 5.04
N THR A 146 -3.94 -5.36 4.57
CA THR A 146 -2.94 -5.89 3.65
C THR A 146 -3.59 -6.44 2.39
N THR A 147 -3.31 -5.83 1.25
CA THR A 147 -3.70 -6.37 -0.06
C THR A 147 -2.57 -7.20 -0.62
N TYR A 148 -2.82 -8.49 -0.84
CA TYR A 148 -1.88 -9.45 -1.45
C TYR A 148 -2.10 -9.46 -2.96
N GLY A 149 -1.19 -8.84 -3.70
CA GLY A 149 -1.19 -8.82 -5.18
C GLY A 149 0.09 -9.39 -5.77
N THR A 150 0.60 -8.80 -6.83
CA THR A 150 1.95 -9.06 -7.38
C THR A 150 3.02 -8.76 -6.33
N GLY A 151 2.94 -7.59 -5.70
CA GLY A 151 3.51 -7.26 -4.39
C GLY A 151 2.40 -7.17 -3.36
N SER A 152 2.68 -6.63 -2.16
CA SER A 152 1.65 -6.32 -1.17
C SER A 152 1.75 -4.89 -0.67
N SER A 153 0.58 -4.30 -0.43
CA SER A 153 0.42 -2.98 0.21
C SER A 153 -0.11 -3.19 1.61
N ILE A 154 0.66 -2.78 2.60
CA ILE A 154 0.33 -2.86 4.01
C ILE A 154 0.09 -1.44 4.52
N MET A 155 -1.10 -1.16 5.04
CA MET A 155 -1.50 0.17 5.48
C MET A 155 -2.14 0.09 6.87
N MET A 156 -1.60 0.88 7.81
CA MET A 156 -2.13 1.01 9.17
C MET A 156 -2.75 2.40 9.34
N ASN A 157 -4.02 2.44 9.70
CA ASN A 157 -4.66 3.69 10.12
C ASN A 157 -4.06 4.16 11.45
N THR A 158 -3.56 5.40 11.50
CA THR A 158 -3.03 6.03 12.72
C THR A 158 -3.98 7.05 13.34
N GLY A 159 -5.22 7.12 12.84
CA GLY A 159 -6.20 8.11 13.26
C GLY A 159 -5.80 9.52 12.81
N MET A 160 -5.98 10.51 13.67
CA MET A 160 -5.63 11.90 13.40
C MET A 160 -4.14 12.21 13.73
N GLU A 161 -3.35 11.20 14.08
CA GLU A 161 -1.94 11.37 14.41
C GLU A 161 -1.05 11.18 13.19
N CYS A 162 -0.30 12.22 12.83
CA CYS A 162 0.72 12.16 11.79
C CYS A 162 2.00 11.50 12.34
N VAL A 163 2.13 10.20 12.16
CA VAL A 163 3.30 9.44 12.62
C VAL A 163 4.41 9.51 11.58
N SER A 164 5.55 10.11 11.95
CA SER A 164 6.76 10.11 11.11
C SER A 164 7.55 8.83 11.30
N SER A 165 7.70 8.04 10.22
CA SER A 165 8.45 6.78 10.29
C SER A 165 9.97 7.00 10.40
N ARG A 166 10.61 6.21 11.29
CA ARG A 166 12.09 6.08 11.40
C ARG A 166 12.58 4.71 10.95
N HIS A 167 11.65 3.79 10.67
CA HIS A 167 11.95 2.39 10.31
C HIS A 167 11.57 2.07 8.87
N GLY A 168 11.71 3.04 7.94
CA GLY A 168 11.58 2.77 6.51
C GLY A 168 10.14 2.69 5.97
N LEU A 169 9.17 3.22 6.70
CA LEU A 169 7.80 3.34 6.21
C LEU A 169 7.55 4.74 5.63
N VAL A 170 6.44 4.91 4.93
CA VAL A 170 5.96 6.20 4.47
C VAL A 170 4.67 6.58 5.19
N THR A 171 4.46 7.89 5.37
CA THR A 171 3.24 8.44 5.94
C THR A 171 2.48 9.16 4.85
N SER A 172 1.17 8.99 4.80
CA SER A 172 0.28 9.73 3.91
C SER A 172 -1.07 9.98 4.58
N LEU A 173 -1.98 10.63 3.86
CA LEU A 173 -3.34 10.86 4.35
C LEU A 173 -4.21 9.68 3.91
N ALA A 174 -4.91 9.07 4.86
CA ALA A 174 -5.81 7.96 4.58
C ALA A 174 -7.05 8.43 3.80
N TRP A 175 -7.71 9.44 4.32
CA TRP A 175 -8.86 10.14 3.75
C TRP A 175 -9.16 11.42 4.53
N GLY A 176 -9.94 12.31 3.93
CA GLY A 176 -10.66 13.37 4.62
C GLY A 176 -12.16 13.08 4.55
N LEU A 177 -12.86 13.14 5.68
CA LEU A 177 -14.30 12.98 5.78
C LEU A 177 -14.88 14.07 6.68
N ASP A 178 -15.77 14.87 6.14
CA ASP A 178 -16.48 15.93 6.90
C ASP A 178 -15.54 16.85 7.69
N GLY A 179 -14.40 17.22 7.09
CA GLY A 179 -13.38 18.09 7.69
C GLY A 179 -12.43 17.40 8.67
N GLN A 180 -12.52 16.08 8.84
CA GLN A 180 -11.60 15.30 9.65
C GLN A 180 -10.67 14.46 8.76
N VAL A 181 -9.36 14.63 8.94
CA VAL A 181 -8.34 13.91 8.17
C VAL A 181 -7.71 12.81 9.02
N ASN A 182 -7.69 11.60 8.47
CA ASN A 182 -6.97 10.47 9.04
C ASN A 182 -5.65 10.26 8.30
N TYR A 183 -4.65 9.79 9.05
CA TYR A 183 -3.33 9.44 8.54
C TYR A 183 -3.15 7.93 8.43
N VAL A 184 -2.17 7.53 7.63
CA VAL A 184 -1.80 6.14 7.43
C VAL A 184 -0.29 5.98 7.38
N LEU A 185 0.23 4.94 8.06
CA LEU A 185 1.56 4.40 7.82
C LEU A 185 1.46 3.31 6.76
N GLU A 186 2.38 3.32 5.80
CA GLU A 186 2.38 2.41 4.66
C GLU A 186 3.76 1.78 4.48
N GLY A 187 3.75 0.46 4.26
CA GLY A 187 4.90 -0.28 3.76
C GLY A 187 4.48 -1.16 2.59
N ASN A 188 5.29 -1.18 1.53
CA ASN A 188 5.05 -2.01 0.36
C ASN A 188 6.15 -3.05 0.22
N ILE A 189 5.78 -4.28 -0.13
CA ILE A 189 6.70 -5.33 -0.52
C ILE A 189 6.52 -5.67 -1.99
N ASN A 190 7.62 -5.90 -2.71
CA ASN A 190 7.58 -6.06 -4.18
C ASN A 190 7.20 -7.46 -4.64
N TYR A 191 7.48 -8.48 -3.82
CA TYR A 191 7.40 -9.88 -4.22
C TYR A 191 6.46 -10.68 -3.33
N THR A 192 5.19 -10.73 -3.70
CA THR A 192 4.14 -11.60 -3.13
C THR A 192 3.72 -12.63 -4.19
N GLY A 193 2.75 -12.32 -5.02
CA GLY A 193 2.38 -13.19 -6.13
C GLY A 193 3.49 -13.35 -7.17
N ALA A 194 4.34 -12.34 -7.32
CA ALA A 194 5.48 -12.37 -8.23
C ALA A 194 6.49 -13.48 -7.89
N VAL A 195 6.71 -13.84 -6.62
CA VAL A 195 7.58 -14.95 -6.27
C VAL A 195 6.96 -16.29 -6.66
N MET A 196 5.63 -16.43 -6.60
CA MET A 196 4.93 -17.62 -7.08
C MET A 196 5.00 -17.74 -8.61
N THR A 197 4.86 -16.61 -9.32
CA THR A 197 5.04 -16.55 -10.78
C THR A 197 6.45 -16.99 -11.17
N TRP A 198 7.48 -16.51 -10.46
CA TRP A 198 8.86 -16.93 -10.68
C TRP A 198 9.08 -18.42 -10.46
N LEU A 199 8.52 -19.02 -9.39
CA LEU A 199 8.58 -20.47 -9.17
C LEU A 199 7.93 -21.27 -10.29
N LYS A 200 6.86 -20.74 -10.88
CA LYS A 200 6.12 -21.38 -11.98
C LYS A 200 6.84 -21.22 -13.32
N ASP A 201 7.13 -19.97 -13.70
CA ASP A 201 7.50 -19.64 -15.08
C ASP A 201 9.01 -19.82 -15.34
N GLU A 202 9.87 -19.59 -14.33
CA GLU A 202 11.31 -19.68 -14.47
C GLU A 202 11.87 -21.00 -13.92
N LEU A 203 11.45 -21.40 -12.71
CA LEU A 203 11.97 -22.61 -12.08
C LEU A 203 11.16 -23.87 -12.40
N HIS A 204 9.94 -23.74 -12.91
CA HIS A 204 9.03 -24.84 -13.23
C HIS A 204 8.79 -25.79 -12.04
N LEU A 205 8.84 -25.27 -10.81
CA LEU A 205 8.61 -26.04 -9.59
C LEU A 205 7.13 -26.26 -9.29
N ILE A 206 6.26 -25.39 -9.76
CA ILE A 206 4.79 -25.49 -9.62
C ILE A 206 4.15 -25.23 -10.99
N SER A 207 2.99 -25.83 -11.25
CA SER A 207 2.21 -25.57 -12.48
C SER A 207 1.22 -24.41 -12.29
N SER A 208 0.83 -24.15 -11.03
CA SER A 208 -0.02 -23.03 -10.65
C SER A 208 0.28 -22.56 -9.22
N PRO A 209 0.03 -21.29 -8.88
CA PRO A 209 0.17 -20.80 -7.49
C PRO A 209 -0.66 -21.61 -6.47
N ALA A 210 -1.79 -22.19 -6.87
CA ALA A 210 -2.65 -22.98 -5.99
C ALA A 210 -1.97 -24.26 -5.46
N GLU A 211 -1.03 -24.84 -6.21
CA GLU A 211 -0.31 -26.04 -5.77
C GLU A 211 0.66 -25.76 -4.61
N SER A 212 1.08 -24.51 -4.43
CA SER A 212 2.10 -24.12 -3.45
C SER A 212 1.72 -24.50 -2.02
N GLU A 213 0.43 -24.48 -1.69
CA GLU A 213 -0.08 -24.89 -0.39
C GLU A 213 0.22 -26.36 -0.08
N ALA A 214 -0.05 -27.24 -1.04
CA ALA A 214 0.19 -28.68 -0.89
C ALA A 214 1.69 -28.99 -0.73
N PHE A 215 2.55 -28.32 -1.50
CA PHE A 215 4.01 -28.47 -1.38
C PHE A 215 4.53 -27.93 -0.03
N ALA A 216 4.03 -26.78 0.42
CA ALA A 216 4.43 -26.23 1.71
C ALA A 216 4.05 -27.15 2.87
N LYS A 217 2.84 -27.72 2.86
CA LYS A 217 2.37 -28.68 3.87
C LYS A 217 3.14 -30.03 3.82
N ALA A 218 3.65 -30.43 2.66
CA ALA A 218 4.43 -31.65 2.48
C ALA A 218 5.94 -31.46 2.71
N ALA A 219 6.42 -30.24 2.93
CA ALA A 219 7.81 -29.95 3.17
C ALA A 219 8.29 -30.52 4.51
N ASN A 220 9.57 -30.90 4.57
CA ASN A 220 10.19 -31.41 5.79
C ASN A 220 10.15 -30.33 6.91
N PRO A 221 9.47 -30.57 8.03
CA PRO A 221 9.27 -29.55 9.07
C PRO A 221 10.58 -29.07 9.73
N VAL A 222 11.64 -29.89 9.72
CA VAL A 222 12.94 -29.53 10.32
C VAL A 222 13.88 -28.79 9.36
N ASP A 223 13.53 -28.70 8.08
CA ASP A 223 14.31 -27.93 7.11
C ASP A 223 14.13 -26.43 7.35
N LYS A 224 15.22 -25.67 7.33
CA LYS A 224 15.28 -24.24 7.68
C LYS A 224 15.64 -23.37 6.47
N THR A 225 15.41 -23.86 5.27
CA THR A 225 15.66 -23.10 4.03
C THR A 225 14.82 -21.81 4.04
N VAL A 226 15.49 -20.68 3.78
CA VAL A 226 14.90 -19.34 3.67
C VAL A 226 15.11 -18.82 2.26
N LEU A 227 14.10 -18.20 1.67
CA LEU A 227 14.20 -17.48 0.40
C LEU A 227 14.02 -15.98 0.66
N ILE A 228 14.99 -15.17 0.24
CA ILE A 228 14.90 -13.71 0.22
C ILE A 228 14.64 -13.29 -1.23
N PRO A 229 13.43 -12.79 -1.58
CA PRO A 229 13.06 -12.54 -2.97
C PRO A 229 13.49 -11.13 -3.44
N ALA A 230 14.77 -10.76 -3.26
CA ALA A 230 15.32 -9.48 -3.64
C ALA A 230 15.71 -9.42 -5.13
N PHE A 231 14.81 -9.80 -6.05
CA PHE A 231 15.12 -9.84 -7.49
C PHE A 231 15.41 -8.47 -8.08
N SER A 232 14.77 -7.42 -7.55
CA SER A 232 15.06 -6.01 -7.88
C SER A 232 15.34 -5.16 -6.62
N GLY A 233 16.05 -5.76 -5.66
CA GLY A 233 16.23 -5.17 -4.34
C GLY A 233 15.09 -5.49 -3.37
N LEU A 234 15.16 -4.91 -2.18
CA LEU A 234 14.13 -4.99 -1.13
C LEU A 234 13.54 -3.60 -0.89
N SER A 235 12.21 -3.53 -0.83
CA SER A 235 11.47 -2.33 -0.45
C SER A 235 11.33 -2.20 1.07
N ALA A 236 10.23 -1.65 1.56
CA ALA A 236 10.00 -1.46 2.98
C ALA A 236 10.16 -2.80 3.78
N PRO A 237 10.72 -2.75 4.98
CA PRO A 237 11.35 -1.60 5.63
C PRO A 237 12.85 -1.41 5.28
N TYR A 238 13.41 -2.26 4.45
CA TYR A 238 14.87 -2.39 4.23
C TYR A 238 15.46 -1.39 3.25
N TRP A 239 14.73 -1.01 2.19
CA TRP A 239 15.13 -0.05 1.15
C TRP A 239 16.54 -0.30 0.59
N SER A 240 16.81 -1.54 0.17
CA SER A 240 18.10 -1.95 -0.38
C SER A 240 17.99 -2.23 -1.88
N ASP A 241 18.52 -1.34 -2.72
CA ASP A 241 18.58 -1.50 -4.18
C ASP A 241 19.70 -2.47 -4.61
N THR A 242 20.67 -2.73 -3.72
CA THR A 242 21.82 -3.60 -3.99
C THR A 242 21.60 -5.05 -3.58
N ALA A 243 20.62 -5.32 -2.73
CA ALA A 243 20.26 -6.67 -2.29
C ALA A 243 19.93 -7.56 -3.51
N LYS A 244 20.33 -8.81 -3.44
CA LYS A 244 20.03 -9.84 -4.47
C LYS A 244 19.23 -10.97 -3.88
N ALA A 245 18.38 -11.58 -4.71
CA ALA A 245 17.64 -12.76 -4.31
C ALA A 245 18.59 -13.91 -3.93
N VAL A 246 18.25 -14.62 -2.85
CA VAL A 246 19.07 -15.71 -2.33
C VAL A 246 18.18 -16.80 -1.74
N ILE A 247 18.62 -18.04 -1.89
CA ILE A 247 18.11 -19.20 -1.12
C ILE A 247 19.21 -19.58 -0.13
N TYR A 248 18.93 -19.49 1.16
CA TYR A 248 19.89 -19.72 2.25
C TYR A 248 19.50 -20.91 3.11
N GLY A 249 20.48 -21.60 3.69
CA GLY A 249 20.26 -22.69 4.63
C GLY A 249 19.90 -24.02 3.99
N MET A 250 20.08 -24.20 2.67
CA MET A 250 19.85 -25.47 1.98
C MET A 250 20.77 -26.56 2.50
N THR A 251 20.21 -27.77 2.62
CA THR A 251 20.93 -29.01 2.94
C THR A 251 20.81 -29.98 1.78
N ARG A 252 21.47 -31.12 1.91
CA ARG A 252 21.36 -32.17 0.87
C ARG A 252 19.93 -32.70 0.70
N THR A 253 19.09 -32.55 1.70
CA THR A 253 17.70 -33.05 1.71
C THR A 253 16.71 -31.99 1.31
N THR A 254 17.14 -30.73 1.12
CA THR A 254 16.29 -29.64 0.65
C THR A 254 15.88 -29.92 -0.80
N GLY A 255 14.61 -30.07 -1.05
CA GLY A 255 14.03 -30.31 -2.36
C GLY A 255 13.01 -29.29 -2.78
N LYS A 256 12.17 -29.67 -3.73
CA LYS A 256 11.12 -28.81 -4.29
C LYS A 256 10.17 -28.29 -3.24
N ASN A 257 9.72 -29.12 -2.32
CA ASN A 257 8.73 -28.78 -1.31
C ASN A 257 9.26 -27.68 -0.38
N GLU A 258 10.51 -27.80 0.06
CA GLU A 258 11.18 -26.86 0.95
C GLU A 258 11.39 -25.50 0.27
N ILE A 259 11.76 -25.49 -1.02
CA ILE A 259 11.92 -24.25 -1.80
C ILE A 259 10.56 -23.53 -1.97
N VAL A 260 9.51 -24.28 -2.32
CA VAL A 260 8.16 -23.69 -2.46
C VAL A 260 7.64 -23.16 -1.12
N ARG A 261 7.87 -23.90 -0.02
CA ARG A 261 7.54 -23.43 1.33
C ARG A 261 8.30 -22.16 1.67
N ALA A 262 9.63 -22.12 1.46
CA ALA A 262 10.45 -20.95 1.74
C ALA A 262 9.98 -19.71 0.96
N ALA A 263 9.49 -19.87 -0.26
CA ALA A 263 8.92 -18.79 -1.05
C ALA A 263 7.58 -18.28 -0.48
N LEU A 264 6.69 -19.15 -0.03
CA LEU A 264 5.47 -18.74 0.68
C LEU A 264 5.78 -18.06 2.02
N GLU A 265 6.68 -18.65 2.79
CA GLU A 265 7.09 -18.08 4.09
C GLU A 265 7.75 -16.70 3.94
N SER A 266 8.48 -16.47 2.84
CA SER A 266 9.10 -15.16 2.56
C SER A 266 8.06 -14.04 2.43
N ILE A 267 6.86 -14.33 1.96
CA ILE A 267 5.76 -13.35 1.86
C ILE A 267 5.34 -12.91 3.26
N ALA A 268 5.00 -13.88 4.11
CA ALA A 268 4.54 -13.59 5.47
C ALA A 268 5.62 -12.93 6.34
N LEU A 269 6.90 -13.32 6.16
CA LEU A 269 8.02 -12.74 6.89
C LEU A 269 8.35 -11.31 6.47
N GLN A 270 8.23 -10.97 5.20
CA GLN A 270 8.34 -9.57 4.73
C GLN A 270 7.22 -8.70 5.33
N ILE A 271 5.98 -9.19 5.31
CA ILE A 271 4.83 -8.49 5.92
C ILE A 271 5.06 -8.33 7.42
N GLN A 272 5.52 -9.37 8.12
CA GLN A 272 5.85 -9.30 9.54
C GLN A 272 6.88 -8.20 9.84
N ALA A 273 7.92 -8.06 9.03
CA ALA A 273 8.91 -7.01 9.20
C ALA A 273 8.30 -5.59 9.06
N VAL A 274 7.34 -5.42 8.14
CA VAL A 274 6.59 -4.15 8.00
C VAL A 274 5.71 -3.89 9.23
N LEU A 275 4.99 -4.91 9.72
CA LEU A 275 4.17 -4.78 10.94
C LEU A 275 5.00 -4.39 12.16
N GLU A 276 6.16 -5.01 12.35
CA GLU A 276 7.10 -4.65 13.43
C GLU A 276 7.61 -3.19 13.31
N ALA A 277 7.85 -2.72 12.09
CA ALA A 277 8.23 -1.33 11.85
C ALA A 277 7.07 -0.37 12.17
N MET A 278 5.83 -0.75 11.84
CA MET A 278 4.63 0.03 12.18
C MET A 278 4.43 0.18 13.68
N GLU A 279 4.58 -0.90 14.44
CA GLU A 279 4.48 -0.88 15.91
C GLU A 279 5.58 0.00 16.54
N LYS A 280 6.83 -0.13 16.06
CA LYS A 280 7.96 0.66 16.57
C LYS A 280 7.79 2.16 16.29
N ASP A 281 7.28 2.53 15.13
CA ASP A 281 7.11 3.93 14.73
C ASP A 281 5.91 4.60 15.41
N SER A 282 4.79 3.91 15.48
CA SER A 282 3.54 4.49 15.96
C SER A 282 3.32 4.35 17.47
N SER A 283 3.92 3.35 18.11
CA SER A 283 3.56 2.91 19.47
C SER A 283 2.06 2.57 19.62
N ILE A 284 1.35 2.39 18.51
CA ILE A 284 -0.06 2.00 18.50
C ILE A 284 -0.13 0.47 18.51
N CYS A 285 -0.92 -0.09 19.42
CA CYS A 285 -1.17 -1.52 19.45
C CYS A 285 -1.99 -1.94 18.23
N ILE A 286 -1.44 -2.87 17.44
CA ILE A 286 -2.16 -3.46 16.30
C ILE A 286 -3.28 -4.34 16.83
N LYS A 287 -4.48 -4.17 16.30
CA LYS A 287 -5.67 -4.88 16.78
C LYS A 287 -5.99 -6.11 15.95
N GLU A 288 -5.92 -5.97 14.64
CA GLU A 288 -6.37 -6.98 13.68
C GLU A 288 -5.70 -6.73 12.34
N LEU A 289 -5.41 -7.79 11.62
CA LEU A 289 -4.88 -7.73 10.26
C LEU A 289 -5.98 -8.17 9.28
N ARG A 290 -6.56 -7.20 8.57
CA ARG A 290 -7.54 -7.43 7.52
C ARG A 290 -6.87 -7.62 6.19
N VAL A 291 -7.22 -8.67 5.46
CA VAL A 291 -6.50 -9.07 4.25
C VAL A 291 -7.42 -9.32 3.08
N ASP A 292 -6.92 -9.04 1.87
CA ASP A 292 -7.57 -9.31 0.61
C ASP A 292 -6.56 -9.67 -0.50
N GLY A 293 -7.08 -10.01 -1.66
CA GLY A 293 -6.29 -10.35 -2.85
C GLY A 293 -6.13 -11.83 -3.09
N GLY A 294 -5.68 -12.20 -4.30
CA GLY A 294 -5.62 -13.58 -4.77
C GLY A 294 -4.86 -14.57 -3.87
N PRO A 295 -3.66 -14.23 -3.36
CA PRO A 295 -2.88 -15.10 -2.48
C PRO A 295 -3.56 -15.44 -1.15
N THR A 296 -4.57 -14.70 -0.70
CA THR A 296 -5.30 -15.01 0.55
C THR A 296 -6.11 -16.31 0.48
N ARG A 297 -6.31 -16.86 -0.72
CA ARG A 297 -6.91 -18.19 -0.92
C ARG A 297 -6.02 -19.33 -0.43
N ASN A 298 -4.72 -19.07 -0.18
CA ASN A 298 -3.78 -20.05 0.35
C ASN A 298 -3.87 -20.10 1.88
N SER A 299 -4.48 -21.15 2.42
CA SER A 299 -4.73 -21.31 3.85
C SER A 299 -3.44 -21.45 4.67
N TYR A 300 -2.40 -22.05 4.09
CA TYR A 300 -1.08 -22.14 4.74
C TYR A 300 -0.48 -20.75 4.96
N LEU A 301 -0.53 -19.90 3.93
CA LEU A 301 -0.01 -18.53 3.99
C LEU A 301 -0.77 -17.69 5.03
N MET A 302 -2.09 -17.79 5.04
CA MET A 302 -2.92 -17.02 6.00
C MET A 302 -2.71 -17.45 7.44
N GLN A 303 -2.65 -18.77 7.69
CA GLN A 303 -2.33 -19.28 9.03
C GLN A 303 -0.93 -18.85 9.47
N LEU A 304 0.06 -18.97 8.61
CA LEU A 304 1.43 -18.53 8.92
C LEU A 304 1.50 -17.02 9.20
N GLN A 305 0.75 -16.20 8.44
CA GLN A 305 0.71 -14.76 8.70
C GLN A 305 0.13 -14.46 10.09
N SER A 306 -0.94 -15.15 10.46
CA SER A 306 -1.53 -15.04 11.81
C SER A 306 -0.53 -15.47 12.89
N ASP A 307 0.13 -16.60 12.69
CA ASP A 307 1.12 -17.15 13.61
C ASP A 307 2.31 -16.20 13.83
N LEU A 308 2.86 -15.64 12.75
CA LEU A 308 4.01 -14.73 12.82
C LEU A 308 3.64 -13.38 13.45
N SER A 309 2.49 -12.82 13.09
CA SER A 309 2.05 -11.51 13.62
C SER A 309 1.46 -11.59 15.03
N LYS A 310 1.03 -12.75 15.46
CA LYS A 310 0.22 -12.95 16.69
C LYS A 310 -1.10 -12.20 16.68
N LEU A 311 -1.61 -11.94 15.48
CA LEU A 311 -2.88 -11.24 15.25
C LEU A 311 -3.88 -12.21 14.62
N ASP A 312 -5.14 -11.96 14.87
CA ASP A 312 -6.18 -12.53 14.05
C ASP A 312 -6.06 -11.96 12.62
N VAL A 313 -6.07 -12.85 11.63
CA VAL A 313 -6.06 -12.50 10.20
C VAL A 313 -7.45 -12.73 9.65
N ALA A 314 -8.12 -11.65 9.26
CA ALA A 314 -9.49 -11.65 8.74
C ALA A 314 -9.47 -11.48 7.21
N VAL A 315 -9.71 -12.57 6.49
CA VAL A 315 -9.79 -12.57 5.02
C VAL A 315 -11.17 -12.06 4.59
N ALA A 316 -11.18 -11.04 3.74
CA ALA A 316 -12.43 -10.47 3.23
C ALA A 316 -13.18 -11.46 2.33
N GLY A 317 -14.52 -11.50 2.49
CA GLY A 317 -15.40 -12.24 1.60
C GLY A 317 -15.73 -11.52 0.27
N ILE A 318 -15.27 -10.29 0.11
CA ILE A 318 -15.50 -9.42 -1.06
C ILE A 318 -14.15 -9.16 -1.73
N GLU A 319 -14.10 -9.27 -3.06
CA GLU A 319 -12.85 -9.09 -3.81
C GLU A 319 -12.56 -7.60 -4.14
N GLU A 320 -13.60 -6.78 -4.44
CA GLU A 320 -13.46 -5.41 -4.95
C GLU A 320 -13.57 -4.34 -3.84
N LEU A 321 -12.71 -4.42 -2.84
CA LEU A 321 -12.77 -3.54 -1.67
C LEU A 321 -12.44 -2.07 -1.97
N SER A 322 -11.62 -1.79 -2.99
CA SER A 322 -11.36 -0.42 -3.44
C SER A 322 -12.62 0.23 -3.98
N ALA A 323 -13.38 -0.49 -4.82
CA ALA A 323 -14.65 -0.01 -5.35
C ALA A 323 -15.70 0.16 -4.24
N MET A 324 -15.75 -0.79 -3.30
CA MET A 324 -16.65 -0.70 -2.13
C MET A 324 -16.33 0.50 -1.25
N GLY A 325 -15.04 0.76 -0.98
CA GLY A 325 -14.62 1.91 -0.18
C GLY A 325 -15.01 3.24 -0.82
N ALA A 326 -14.77 3.38 -2.13
CA ALA A 326 -15.20 4.55 -2.88
C ALA A 326 -16.72 4.73 -2.87
N ALA A 327 -17.48 3.63 -3.04
CA ALA A 327 -18.94 3.65 -3.00
C ALA A 327 -19.46 4.04 -1.61
N TYR A 328 -18.85 3.53 -0.54
CA TYR A 328 -19.20 3.90 0.84
C TYR A 328 -18.96 5.39 1.12
N MET A 329 -17.79 5.90 0.75
CA MET A 329 -17.48 7.34 0.89
C MET A 329 -18.47 8.19 0.09
N ALA A 330 -18.82 7.78 -1.14
CA ALA A 330 -19.81 8.47 -1.95
C ALA A 330 -21.20 8.46 -1.31
N GLY A 331 -21.63 7.32 -0.78
CA GLY A 331 -22.91 7.18 -0.09
C GLY A 331 -23.00 8.00 1.18
N ILE A 332 -21.89 8.10 1.94
CA ILE A 332 -21.78 8.99 3.11
C ILE A 332 -21.86 10.45 2.67
N GLY A 333 -21.06 10.86 1.67
CA GLY A 333 -21.04 12.22 1.14
C GLY A 333 -22.39 12.68 0.56
N ALA A 334 -23.17 11.74 -0.02
CA ALA A 334 -24.52 11.98 -0.51
C ALA A 334 -25.58 11.94 0.60
N GLY A 335 -25.23 11.61 1.85
CA GLY A 335 -26.18 11.45 2.96
C GLY A 335 -27.13 10.24 2.82
N ILE A 336 -26.76 9.24 1.99
CA ILE A 336 -27.54 8.02 1.74
C ILE A 336 -27.14 6.91 2.72
N LEU A 337 -25.86 6.88 3.12
CA LEU A 337 -25.30 5.87 4.00
C LEU A 337 -24.79 6.49 5.29
N ASN A 338 -24.91 5.72 6.38
CA ASN A 338 -24.32 6.09 7.65
C ASN A 338 -23.10 5.19 7.93
N GLN A 339 -21.96 5.79 8.22
CA GLN A 339 -20.71 5.06 8.45
C GLN A 339 -20.84 3.98 9.53
N SER A 340 -21.60 4.23 10.59
CA SER A 340 -21.80 3.27 11.70
C SER A 340 -22.54 1.98 11.31
N GLU A 341 -23.21 1.94 10.15
CA GLU A 341 -24.06 0.85 9.70
C GLU A 341 -23.41 0.02 8.57
N LEU A 342 -22.23 0.46 8.06
CA LEU A 342 -21.67 -0.10 6.83
C LEU A 342 -20.82 -1.35 7.02
N PHE A 343 -20.30 -1.60 8.20
CA PHE A 343 -19.26 -2.61 8.39
C PHE A 343 -19.76 -3.72 9.32
N SER A 344 -20.09 -4.88 8.72
CA SER A 344 -20.34 -6.10 9.46
C SER A 344 -19.11 -7.03 9.38
N GLU A 345 -18.87 -7.80 10.43
CA GLU A 345 -17.83 -8.84 10.43
C GLU A 345 -18.31 -10.13 9.73
N GLU A 346 -19.55 -10.16 9.25
CA GLU A 346 -20.14 -11.31 8.56
C GLU A 346 -19.42 -11.61 7.23
N GLY A 347 -19.21 -12.88 6.96
CA GLY A 347 -18.60 -13.36 5.70
C GLY A 347 -17.08 -13.34 5.65
N ARG A 348 -16.38 -12.98 6.74
CA ARG A 348 -14.92 -13.07 6.83
C ARG A 348 -14.46 -14.46 7.23
N THR A 349 -13.37 -14.94 6.63
CA THR A 349 -12.66 -16.14 7.10
C THR A 349 -11.57 -15.71 8.08
N LEU A 350 -11.61 -16.25 9.31
CA LEU A 350 -10.70 -15.88 10.38
C LEU A 350 -9.63 -16.94 10.60
N TYR A 351 -8.37 -16.53 10.73
CA TYR A 351 -7.23 -17.33 11.16
C TYR A 351 -6.68 -16.76 12.46
N SER A 352 -6.62 -17.57 13.51
CA SER A 352 -6.06 -17.18 14.80
C SER A 352 -4.70 -17.85 15.04
N PRO A 353 -3.78 -17.22 15.81
CA PRO A 353 -2.44 -17.74 16.05
C PRO A 353 -2.45 -19.13 16.72
N GLN A 354 -1.64 -20.05 16.20
CA GLN A 354 -1.51 -21.44 16.69
C GLN A 354 -0.06 -21.84 16.97
N MET A 355 0.91 -21.15 16.36
CA MET A 355 2.35 -21.44 16.49
C MET A 355 2.87 -21.13 17.89
N THR A 356 3.79 -21.97 18.39
CA THR A 356 4.48 -21.67 19.65
C THR A 356 5.42 -20.46 19.52
N GLU A 357 5.71 -19.83 20.65
CA GLU A 357 6.61 -18.67 20.66
C GLU A 357 8.05 -19.04 20.26
N GLU A 358 8.48 -20.27 20.58
CA GLU A 358 9.79 -20.81 20.22
C GLU A 358 9.92 -20.94 18.70
N GLU A 359 8.95 -21.58 18.05
CA GLU A 359 8.92 -21.75 16.59
C GLU A 359 8.86 -20.41 15.87
N ARG A 360 8.03 -19.48 16.37
CA ARG A 360 7.91 -18.12 15.83
C ARG A 360 9.26 -17.39 15.89
N LYS A 361 9.91 -17.38 17.06
CA LYS A 361 11.22 -16.73 17.24
C LYS A 361 12.28 -17.34 16.35
N GLU A 362 12.27 -18.64 16.18
CA GLU A 362 13.21 -19.32 15.29
C GLU A 362 13.03 -18.87 13.84
N LYS A 363 11.79 -18.86 13.32
CA LYS A 363 11.50 -18.43 11.94
C LYS A 363 11.92 -16.97 11.71
N ILE A 364 11.54 -16.07 12.60
CA ILE A 364 11.91 -14.65 12.49
C ILE A 364 13.42 -14.47 12.65
N GLY A 365 14.07 -15.22 13.54
CA GLY A 365 15.52 -15.20 13.73
C GLY A 365 16.28 -15.62 12.47
N ASN A 366 15.89 -16.71 11.84
CA ASN A 366 16.47 -17.22 10.58
C ASN A 366 16.27 -16.20 9.43
N TRP A 367 15.11 -15.58 9.36
CA TRP A 367 14.82 -14.50 8.39
C TRP A 367 15.75 -13.31 8.60
N ASN A 368 15.83 -12.80 9.82
CA ASN A 368 16.64 -11.63 10.17
C ASN A 368 18.14 -11.87 9.93
N GLU A 369 18.64 -13.08 10.20
CA GLU A 369 20.01 -13.48 9.89
C GLU A 369 20.24 -13.45 8.36
N SER A 370 19.33 -14.04 7.60
CA SER A 370 19.40 -14.05 6.14
C SER A 370 19.35 -12.64 5.53
N ILE A 371 18.52 -11.75 6.05
CA ILE A 371 18.45 -10.34 5.64
C ILE A 371 19.78 -9.62 5.89
N ARG A 372 20.42 -9.83 7.06
CA ARG A 372 21.75 -9.22 7.35
C ARG A 372 22.82 -9.67 6.37
N LEU A 373 22.78 -10.93 5.91
CA LEU A 373 23.73 -11.44 4.91
C LEU A 373 23.53 -10.78 3.54
N VAL A 374 22.28 -10.48 3.18
CA VAL A 374 21.91 -9.92 1.86
C VAL A 374 22.08 -8.41 1.80
N CYS A 375 21.73 -7.70 2.89
CA CYS A 375 21.80 -6.24 2.95
C CYS A 375 23.13 -5.70 3.51
N GLY A 376 24.01 -6.56 4.02
CA GLY A 376 25.21 -6.15 4.78
C GLY A 376 24.85 -5.70 6.21
N ALA A 377 25.86 -5.39 7.01
CA ALA A 377 25.71 -5.05 8.45
C ALA A 377 24.99 -3.70 8.73
N THR A 378 24.37 -3.10 7.74
CA THR A 378 23.76 -1.76 7.82
C THR A 378 22.24 -1.77 8.13
N VAL A 379 21.64 -2.94 8.31
CA VAL A 379 20.23 -3.01 8.78
C VAL A 379 20.22 -2.88 10.30
N GLN A 380 19.89 -1.66 10.77
CA GLN A 380 19.63 -1.37 12.20
C GLN A 380 18.20 -1.67 12.58
#